data_8e34e64ab5de5ce9d971975f79b46a0f
#
_entry.id   8e34e64ab5de5ce9d971975f79b46a0f
#
_cell.length_a   1.000
_cell.length_b   1.000
_cell.length_c   1.000
_cell.angle_alpha   90.00
_cell.angle_beta   90.00
_cell.angle_gamma   90.00
#
_symmetry.space_group_name_H-M   'P 1'
#
loop_
_entity.id
_entity.type
_entity.pdbx_description
1 polymer ?
#
loop_
_entity_poly.entity_id
_entity_poly.type
_entity_poly.pdbx_seq_one_letter_code
_entity_poly.pdbx_strand_id
1 'polypeptide(L)'
;METFTHNSVFELECGETLPSIELGYTLYGQLNSDHSNVIWICHALTANSDPAEWWPGLVGAGNLYDPSKHFIVCANMLGSCYGSTSPSSVEPGTETSYGEAFPIITIRDMVKALQLLK
;
A
#
# COMPACT_ATOMS: atom_id res chain seq x y z
N MET A 1 -0.60 -11.01 2.97
CA MET A 1 -0.75 -9.54 3.04
C MET A 1 -0.75 -9.12 4.50
N GLU A 2 0.00 -8.10 4.81
CA GLU A 2 0.05 -7.48 6.13
C GLU A 2 -0.71 -6.16 6.10
N THR A 3 -1.03 -5.61 7.28
CA THR A 3 -1.72 -4.33 7.40
C THR A 3 -0.94 -3.41 8.33
N PHE A 4 -0.66 -2.21 7.86
CA PHE A 4 -0.12 -1.12 8.65
C PHE A 4 -1.25 -0.13 8.96
N THR A 5 -1.36 0.29 10.22
CA THR A 5 -2.36 1.28 10.65
C THR A 5 -1.67 2.55 11.16
N HIS A 6 -2.01 3.67 10.56
CA HIS A 6 -1.63 4.99 11.03
C HIS A 6 -2.79 5.61 11.80
N ASN A 7 -2.70 5.58 13.12
CA ASN A 7 -3.75 6.03 14.06
C ASN A 7 -3.69 7.55 14.34
N SER A 8 -3.39 8.34 13.32
CA SER A 8 -3.34 9.80 13.42
C SER A 8 -3.96 10.41 12.18
N VAL A 9 -4.39 11.64 12.30
CA VAL A 9 -4.96 12.39 11.18
C VAL A 9 -3.98 12.43 10.01
N PHE A 10 -4.46 12.07 8.83
CA PHE A 10 -3.73 12.12 7.57
C PHE A 10 -4.28 13.26 6.72
N GLU A 11 -3.45 14.27 6.48
CA GLU A 11 -3.81 15.44 5.70
C GLU A 11 -3.61 15.20 4.20
N LEU A 12 -4.57 15.64 3.39
CA LEU A 12 -4.60 15.51 1.95
C LEU A 12 -4.33 16.85 1.26
N GLU A 13 -3.83 16.80 0.03
CA GLU A 13 -3.57 18.01 -0.76
C GLU A 13 -4.84 18.84 -1.02
N CYS A 14 -6.01 18.21 -1.08
CA CYS A 14 -7.29 18.91 -1.27
C CYS A 14 -7.73 19.73 -0.04
N GLY A 15 -7.03 19.63 1.09
CA GLY A 15 -7.36 20.31 2.34
C GLY A 15 -8.26 19.50 3.27
N GLU A 16 -8.80 18.38 2.83
CA GLU A 16 -9.54 17.45 3.67
C GLU A 16 -8.58 16.51 4.42
N THR A 17 -9.10 15.79 5.39
CA THR A 17 -8.33 14.85 6.20
C THR A 17 -9.02 13.50 6.30
N LEU A 18 -8.21 12.46 6.54
CA LEU A 18 -8.68 11.15 7.00
C LEU A 18 -8.28 10.99 8.47
N PRO A 19 -9.18 10.55 9.36
CA PRO A 19 -8.86 10.44 10.80
C PRO A 19 -7.81 9.38 11.11
N SER A 20 -7.72 8.38 10.28
CA SER A 20 -6.68 7.33 10.27
C SER A 20 -6.62 6.72 8.88
N ILE A 21 -5.52 6.03 8.57
CA ILE A 21 -5.42 5.22 7.34
C ILE A 21 -4.84 3.85 7.65
N GLU A 22 -5.26 2.88 6.86
CA GLU A 22 -4.68 1.55 6.79
C GLU A 22 -4.06 1.33 5.42
N LEU A 23 -2.96 0.60 5.38
CA LEU A 23 -2.28 0.20 4.16
C LEU A 23 -2.04 -1.30 4.20
N GLY A 24 -2.64 -2.01 3.26
CA GLY A 24 -2.37 -3.42 3.03
C GLY A 24 -1.13 -3.58 2.15
N TYR A 25 -0.19 -4.43 2.55
CA TYR A 25 1.06 -4.63 1.80
C TYR A 25 1.53 -6.08 1.87
N THR A 26 2.39 -6.45 0.94
CA THR A 26 3.01 -7.77 0.87
C THR A 26 4.52 -7.63 0.80
N LEU A 27 5.22 -8.48 1.53
CA LEU A 27 6.67 -8.54 1.60
C LEU A 27 7.16 -9.88 1.06
N TYR A 28 8.29 -9.85 0.34
CA TYR A 28 9.02 -11.05 -0.06
C TYR A 28 10.50 -10.88 0.26
N GLY A 29 11.13 -11.96 0.70
CA GLY A 29 12.56 -11.96 1.03
C GLY A 29 12.88 -11.32 2.37
N GLN A 30 14.13 -10.94 2.55
CA GLN A 30 14.63 -10.35 3.79
C GLN A 30 15.47 -9.11 3.53
N LEU A 31 15.27 -8.11 4.38
CA LEU A 31 16.05 -6.88 4.37
C LEU A 31 17.48 -7.18 4.84
N ASN A 32 18.48 -6.74 4.07
CA ASN A 32 19.87 -6.86 4.48
C ASN A 32 20.27 -5.77 5.49
N SER A 33 21.46 -5.90 6.10
CA SER A 33 21.88 -5.05 7.22
C SER A 33 22.09 -3.57 6.85
N ASP A 34 22.42 -3.27 5.59
CA ASP A 34 22.64 -1.90 5.11
C ASP A 34 21.45 -1.35 4.28
N HIS A 35 20.36 -2.10 4.22
CA HIS A 35 19.11 -1.74 3.53
C HIS A 35 19.29 -1.48 2.03
N SER A 36 20.31 -2.10 1.41
CA SER A 36 20.67 -1.88 0.01
C SER A 36 19.90 -2.76 -0.98
N ASN A 37 19.14 -3.75 -0.50
CA ASN A 37 18.47 -4.76 -1.34
C ASN A 37 16.97 -4.55 -1.48
N VAL A 38 16.47 -3.36 -1.18
CA VAL A 38 15.02 -3.07 -1.25
C VAL A 38 14.59 -2.82 -2.71
N ILE A 39 13.53 -3.52 -3.11
CA ILE A 39 12.80 -3.25 -4.35
C ILE A 39 11.35 -2.92 -3.98
N TRP A 40 10.88 -1.76 -4.39
CA TRP A 40 9.49 -1.35 -4.21
C TRP A 40 8.74 -1.46 -5.53
N ILE A 41 7.73 -2.33 -5.56
CA ILE A 41 6.87 -2.51 -6.74
C ILE A 41 5.62 -1.65 -6.58
N CYS A 42 5.37 -0.80 -7.58
CA CYS A 42 4.11 -0.05 -7.68
C CYS A 42 3.16 -0.84 -8.57
N HIS A 43 2.03 -1.26 -8.03
CA HIS A 43 1.05 -2.05 -8.77
C HIS A 43 0.30 -1.25 -9.84
N ALA A 44 -0.21 -1.94 -10.86
CA ALA A 44 -1.06 -1.34 -11.88
C ALA A 44 -2.44 -0.95 -11.31
N LEU A 45 -3.17 -0.09 -12.02
CA LEU A 45 -4.44 0.52 -11.56
C LEU A 45 -5.46 -0.47 -10.99
N THR A 46 -5.58 -1.66 -11.58
CA THR A 46 -6.54 -2.69 -11.16
C THR A 46 -5.92 -3.85 -10.40
N ALA A 47 -4.62 -3.78 -10.12
CA ALA A 47 -3.88 -4.83 -9.43
C ALA A 47 -3.88 -4.61 -7.90
N ASN A 48 -3.13 -5.41 -7.19
CA ASN A 48 -3.04 -5.41 -5.74
C ASN A 48 -1.58 -5.55 -5.27
N SER A 49 -1.37 -5.73 -3.97
CA SER A 49 -0.05 -5.85 -3.36
C SER A 49 0.64 -7.20 -3.58
N ASP A 50 0.06 -8.13 -4.34
CA ASP A 50 0.68 -9.44 -4.62
C ASP A 50 1.15 -9.56 -6.08
N PRO A 51 2.31 -8.99 -6.44
CA PRO A 51 2.83 -9.05 -7.80
C PRO A 51 3.21 -10.47 -8.25
N ALA A 52 3.44 -11.40 -7.34
CA ALA A 52 3.68 -12.80 -7.72
C ALA A 52 2.42 -13.44 -8.33
N GLU A 53 1.23 -12.99 -7.92
CA GLU A 53 -0.03 -13.46 -8.46
C GLU A 53 -0.36 -12.83 -9.82
N TRP A 54 -0.37 -11.49 -9.89
CA TRP A 54 -0.83 -10.80 -11.11
C TRP A 54 0.25 -10.66 -12.19
N TRP A 55 1.50 -10.92 -11.88
CA TRP A 55 2.59 -10.98 -12.87
C TRP A 55 3.42 -12.25 -12.67
N PRO A 56 2.92 -13.41 -13.12
CA PRO A 56 3.66 -14.66 -13.02
C PRO A 56 5.05 -14.56 -13.67
N GLY A 57 6.08 -15.00 -12.92
CA GLY A 57 7.48 -14.95 -13.38
C GLY A 57 8.22 -13.64 -13.02
N LEU A 58 7.56 -12.65 -12.44
CA LEU A 58 8.22 -11.42 -12.01
C LEU A 58 8.95 -11.61 -10.67
N VAL A 59 8.24 -12.14 -9.67
CA VAL A 59 8.74 -12.36 -8.31
C VAL A 59 8.83 -13.85 -8.02
N GLY A 60 9.97 -14.30 -7.55
CA GLY A 60 10.19 -15.69 -7.18
C GLY A 60 11.65 -16.11 -7.35
N ALA A 61 11.98 -17.30 -6.86
CA ALA A 61 13.31 -17.86 -6.97
C ALA A 61 13.75 -18.00 -8.44
N GLY A 62 14.89 -17.38 -8.77
CA GLY A 62 15.42 -17.36 -10.13
C GLY A 62 14.74 -16.38 -11.09
N ASN A 63 13.70 -15.65 -10.65
CA ASN A 63 13.03 -14.62 -11.43
C ASN A 63 13.77 -13.28 -11.34
N LEU A 64 13.29 -12.26 -12.04
CA LEU A 64 13.90 -10.93 -12.06
C LEU A 64 14.02 -10.35 -10.63
N TYR A 65 12.96 -10.45 -9.85
CA TYR A 65 12.95 -10.06 -8.44
C TYR A 65 12.95 -11.31 -7.56
N ASP A 66 14.15 -11.76 -7.25
CA ASP A 66 14.40 -12.99 -6.49
C ASP A 66 14.41 -12.69 -4.98
N PRO A 67 13.47 -13.25 -4.19
CA PRO A 67 13.43 -13.04 -2.74
C PRO A 67 14.66 -13.53 -1.98
N SER A 68 15.48 -14.40 -2.57
CA SER A 68 16.75 -14.82 -1.95
C SER A 68 17.81 -13.71 -1.98
N LYS A 69 17.64 -12.70 -2.84
CA LYS A 69 18.59 -11.60 -3.05
C LYS A 69 18.01 -10.26 -2.64
N HIS A 70 16.71 -10.09 -2.82
CA HIS A 70 16.02 -8.81 -2.65
C HIS A 70 14.95 -8.88 -1.56
N PHE A 71 14.79 -7.76 -0.86
CA PHE A 71 13.64 -7.49 -0.02
C PHE A 71 12.62 -6.69 -0.84
N ILE A 72 11.52 -7.35 -1.20
CA ILE A 72 10.55 -6.82 -2.16
C ILE A 72 9.31 -6.39 -1.40
N VAL A 73 8.89 -5.16 -1.64
CA VAL A 73 7.72 -4.53 -1.01
C VAL A 73 6.74 -4.13 -2.10
N CYS A 74 5.48 -4.50 -1.92
CA CYS A 74 4.39 -4.00 -2.73
C CYS A 74 3.22 -3.64 -1.81
N ALA A 75 2.75 -2.41 -1.86
CA ALA A 75 1.63 -1.95 -1.05
C ALA A 75 0.45 -1.57 -1.93
N ASN A 76 -0.77 -1.84 -1.45
CA ASN A 76 -1.98 -1.33 -2.06
C ASN A 76 -2.03 0.19 -1.85
N MET A 77 -2.18 0.92 -2.95
CA MET A 77 -2.26 2.39 -2.90
C MET A 77 -3.44 2.85 -2.05
N LEU A 78 -3.27 3.97 -1.34
CA LEU A 78 -4.37 4.65 -0.69
C LEU A 78 -5.49 4.91 -1.71
N GLY A 79 -6.71 4.57 -1.37
CA GLY A 79 -7.86 4.59 -2.29
C GLY A 79 -8.12 3.28 -3.03
N SER A 80 -7.19 2.33 -2.97
CA SER A 80 -7.36 0.97 -3.51
C SER A 80 -8.17 0.10 -2.55
N CYS A 81 -9.08 -0.72 -3.09
CA CYS A 81 -10.01 -1.52 -2.30
C CYS A 81 -9.44 -2.86 -1.77
N TYR A 82 -8.16 -3.13 -1.93
CA TYR A 82 -7.55 -4.42 -1.57
C TYR A 82 -6.79 -4.37 -0.24
N GLY A 83 -7.40 -3.75 0.79
CA GLY A 83 -6.85 -3.73 2.15
C GLY A 83 -6.24 -2.38 2.57
N SER A 84 -6.19 -1.39 1.69
CA SER A 84 -5.88 0.00 2.05
C SER A 84 -7.16 0.81 2.21
N THR A 85 -7.08 1.89 2.97
CA THR A 85 -8.21 2.81 3.15
C THR A 85 -8.69 3.36 1.81
N SER A 86 -9.98 3.24 1.56
CA SER A 86 -10.62 3.50 0.26
C SER A 86 -12.08 3.92 0.46
N PRO A 87 -12.79 4.31 -0.61
CA PRO A 87 -14.22 4.57 -0.54
C PRO A 87 -15.05 3.40 0.02
N SER A 88 -14.59 2.16 -0.12
CA SER A 88 -15.26 0.98 0.44
C SER A 88 -14.95 0.73 1.92
N SER A 89 -14.00 1.43 2.50
CA SER A 89 -13.66 1.31 3.92
C SER A 89 -14.75 1.90 4.80
N VAL A 90 -14.95 1.30 5.98
CA VAL A 90 -15.88 1.85 6.98
C VAL A 90 -15.29 3.15 7.52
N GLU A 91 -16.10 4.22 7.51
CA GLU A 91 -15.71 5.49 8.08
C GLU A 91 -15.59 5.36 9.60
N PRO A 92 -14.44 5.73 10.23
CA PRO A 92 -14.25 5.63 11.66
C PRO A 92 -15.36 6.34 12.46
N GLY A 93 -15.90 5.64 13.47
CA GLY A 93 -17.01 6.14 14.28
C GLY A 93 -18.40 5.92 13.68
N THR A 94 -18.49 5.24 12.56
CA THR A 94 -19.74 4.86 11.89
C THR A 94 -19.77 3.38 11.58
N GLU A 95 -20.93 2.88 11.10
CA GLU A 95 -21.08 1.51 10.59
C GLU A 95 -21.19 1.47 9.06
N THR A 96 -20.95 2.60 8.39
CA THR A 96 -21.10 2.75 6.94
C THR A 96 -19.78 3.05 6.26
N SER A 97 -19.65 2.61 5.01
CA SER A 97 -18.48 2.94 4.20
C SER A 97 -18.47 4.42 3.81
N TYR A 98 -17.28 4.96 3.54
CA TYR A 98 -17.13 6.34 3.06
C TYR A 98 -17.97 6.61 1.80
N GLY A 99 -17.95 5.69 0.83
CA GLY A 99 -18.63 5.90 -0.43
C GLY A 99 -18.24 7.22 -1.09
N GLU A 100 -19.24 8.02 -1.44
CA GLU A 100 -19.05 9.35 -2.05
C GLU A 100 -18.46 10.40 -1.10
N ALA A 101 -18.48 10.17 0.20
CA ALA A 101 -17.84 11.03 1.20
C ALA A 101 -16.33 10.85 1.28
N PHE A 102 -15.77 9.85 0.59
CA PHE A 102 -14.32 9.67 0.54
C PHE A 102 -13.68 10.87 -0.16
N PRO A 103 -12.65 11.50 0.47
CA PRO A 103 -12.06 12.70 -0.10
C PRO A 103 -11.29 12.41 -1.40
N ILE A 104 -11.09 13.45 -2.19
CA ILE A 104 -10.27 13.37 -3.39
C ILE A 104 -8.80 13.22 -2.96
N ILE A 105 -8.15 12.15 -3.40
CA ILE A 105 -6.73 11.88 -3.15
C ILE A 105 -5.92 12.05 -4.44
N THR A 106 -4.68 12.47 -4.27
CA THR A 106 -3.73 12.66 -5.36
C THR A 106 -2.64 11.59 -5.33
N ILE A 107 -1.86 11.51 -6.41
CA ILE A 107 -0.65 10.66 -6.45
C ILE A 107 0.33 11.04 -5.32
N ARG A 108 0.45 12.33 -4.98
CA ARG A 108 1.30 12.77 -3.87
C ARG A 108 0.79 12.30 -2.52
N ASP A 109 -0.52 12.28 -2.32
CA ASP A 109 -1.14 11.71 -1.11
C ASP A 109 -0.82 10.22 -1.00
N MET A 110 -0.90 9.47 -2.11
CA MET A 110 -0.52 8.06 -2.16
C MET A 110 0.94 7.84 -1.77
N VAL A 111 1.86 8.62 -2.35
CA VAL A 111 3.30 8.55 -2.01
C VAL A 111 3.54 8.89 -0.54
N LYS A 112 2.89 9.93 -0.03
CA LYS A 112 2.96 10.32 1.38
C LYS A 112 2.49 9.20 2.31
N ALA A 113 1.41 8.50 1.95
CA ALA A 113 0.93 7.34 2.70
C ALA A 113 1.97 6.21 2.70
N LEU A 114 2.51 5.87 1.52
CA LEU A 114 3.54 4.82 1.41
C LEU A 114 4.81 5.13 2.21
N GLN A 115 5.17 6.40 2.37
CA GLN A 115 6.31 6.80 3.18
C GLN A 115 6.16 6.45 4.67
N LEU A 116 4.94 6.19 5.14
CA LEU A 116 4.70 5.74 6.52
C LEU A 116 5.11 4.28 6.75
N LEU A 117 5.30 3.50 5.68
CA LEU A 117 5.73 2.09 5.77
C LEU A 117 7.25 1.91 5.97
N LYS A 118 8.01 2.97 6.16
CA LYS A 118 9.47 2.92 6.33
C LYS A 118 9.88 2.23 7.63
#